data_43d59adefcba68eb889565196661025e
#
_entry.id   43d59adefcba68eb889565196661025e
#
_cell.length_a   1.000
_cell.length_b   1.000
_cell.length_c   1.000
_cell.angle_alpha   90.00
_cell.angle_beta   90.00
_cell.angle_gamma   90.00
#
_symmetry.space_group_name_H-M   'P 1'
#
loop_
_entity.id
_entity.type
_entity.pdbx_description
1 polymer ?
#
loop_
_entity_poly.entity_id
_entity_poly.type
_entity_poly.pdbx_seq_one_letter_code
_entity_poly.pdbx_strand_id
1 'polypeptide(L)'
;MIENVGFSMDGLEHYFYWQTQDKRTIKKINKLIEDIVRNGNEGIGHPEPLKHDLAGKWSRAIDEQNRLVYKILDDNRIEIYHCKGHYDE
;
A
#
# COMPACT_ATOMS: atom_id res chain seq x y z
N MET A 1 -8.64 14.30 -6.53
CA MET A 1 -9.30 13.22 -5.79
C MET A 1 -8.91 11.87 -6.40
N ILE A 2 -8.63 10.89 -5.57
CA ILE A 2 -8.31 9.54 -6.05
C ILE A 2 -9.59 8.87 -6.53
N GLU A 3 -9.59 8.38 -7.75
CA GLU A 3 -10.77 7.79 -8.37
C GLU A 3 -10.60 6.30 -8.69
N ASN A 4 -9.36 5.83 -8.77
CA ASN A 4 -9.08 4.45 -9.15
C ASN A 4 -7.98 3.86 -8.28
N VAL A 5 -8.10 2.59 -7.95
CA VAL A 5 -7.09 1.83 -7.21
C VAL A 5 -6.69 0.63 -8.06
N GLY A 6 -5.42 0.53 -8.37
CA GLY A 6 -4.88 -0.59 -9.11
C GLY A 6 -3.83 -1.35 -8.32
N PHE A 7 -3.50 -2.54 -8.76
CA PHE A 7 -2.46 -3.37 -8.16
C PHE A 7 -1.49 -3.80 -9.26
N SER A 8 -0.20 -3.81 -8.93
CA SER A 8 0.74 -4.56 -9.72
C SER A 8 0.44 -6.05 -9.54
N MET A 9 1.04 -6.90 -10.36
CA MET A 9 0.83 -8.35 -10.21
C MET A 9 1.29 -8.84 -8.85
N ASP A 10 2.44 -8.36 -8.36
CA ASP A 10 2.92 -8.72 -7.03
C ASP A 10 1.99 -8.22 -5.94
N GLY A 11 1.53 -6.99 -6.04
CA GLY A 11 0.59 -6.42 -5.07
C GLY A 11 -0.70 -7.21 -5.01
N LEU A 12 -1.22 -7.62 -6.17
CA LEU A 12 -2.44 -8.40 -6.24
C LEU A 12 -2.25 -9.79 -5.63
N GLU A 13 -1.13 -10.45 -5.90
CA GLU A 13 -0.81 -11.74 -5.28
C GLU A 13 -0.75 -11.64 -3.76
N HIS A 14 -0.12 -10.59 -3.24
CA HIS A 14 -0.05 -10.35 -1.80
C HIS A 14 -1.45 -10.16 -1.22
N TYR A 15 -2.29 -9.39 -1.91
CA TYR A 15 -3.65 -9.14 -1.46
C TYR A 15 -4.45 -10.45 -1.40
N PHE A 16 -4.36 -11.29 -2.43
CA PHE A 16 -5.02 -12.59 -2.45
C PHE A 16 -4.50 -13.49 -1.32
N TYR A 17 -3.20 -13.47 -1.07
CA TYR A 17 -2.60 -14.24 0.03
C TYR A 17 -3.29 -13.91 1.36
N TRP A 18 -3.41 -12.61 1.67
CA TRP A 18 -4.02 -12.21 2.94
C TRP A 18 -5.50 -12.54 3.03
N GLN A 19 -6.22 -12.55 1.91
CA GLN A 19 -7.64 -12.91 1.91
C GLN A 19 -7.88 -14.31 2.44
N THR A 20 -6.93 -15.23 2.25
CA THR A 20 -7.07 -16.61 2.68
C THR A 20 -6.30 -16.93 3.96
N GLN A 21 -5.37 -16.06 4.37
CA GLN A 21 -4.48 -16.36 5.49
C GLN A 21 -4.82 -15.61 6.78
N ASP A 22 -5.27 -14.38 6.67
CA ASP A 22 -5.49 -13.58 7.88
C ASP A 22 -6.48 -12.45 7.64
N LYS A 23 -7.68 -12.62 8.16
CA LYS A 23 -8.76 -11.63 8.01
C LYS A 23 -8.44 -10.30 8.68
N ARG A 24 -7.66 -10.32 9.75
CA ARG A 24 -7.26 -9.10 10.46
C ARG A 24 -6.34 -8.25 9.60
N THR A 25 -5.40 -8.91 8.96
CA THR A 25 -4.45 -8.23 8.08
C THR A 25 -5.15 -7.64 6.88
N ILE A 26 -6.07 -8.37 6.26
CA ILE A 26 -6.79 -7.84 5.11
C ILE A 26 -7.64 -6.62 5.48
N LYS A 27 -8.24 -6.63 6.66
CA LYS A 27 -9.00 -5.47 7.15
C LYS A 27 -8.10 -4.26 7.34
N LYS A 28 -6.90 -4.46 7.87
CA LYS A 28 -5.93 -3.37 8.04
C LYS A 28 -5.49 -2.81 6.71
N ILE A 29 -5.19 -3.68 5.75
CA ILE A 29 -4.82 -3.26 4.39
C ILE A 29 -5.94 -2.43 3.77
N ASN A 30 -7.17 -2.89 3.88
CA ASN A 30 -8.33 -2.16 3.34
C ASN A 30 -8.47 -0.79 3.98
N LYS A 31 -8.25 -0.68 5.28
CA LYS A 31 -8.27 0.59 5.99
C LYS A 31 -7.19 1.55 5.49
N LEU A 32 -5.99 1.02 5.26
CA LEU A 32 -4.91 1.84 4.73
C LEU A 32 -5.24 2.36 3.34
N ILE A 33 -5.78 1.50 2.48
CA ILE A 33 -6.18 1.90 1.13
C ILE A 33 -7.25 3.00 1.18
N GLU A 34 -8.25 2.84 2.02
CA GLU A 34 -9.28 3.85 2.19
C GLU A 34 -8.69 5.18 2.66
N ASP A 35 -7.75 5.12 3.58
CA ASP A 35 -7.10 6.33 4.09
C ASP A 35 -6.26 7.02 3.02
N ILE A 36 -5.56 6.26 2.18
CA ILE A 36 -4.83 6.83 1.05
C ILE A 36 -5.79 7.55 0.09
N VAL A 37 -6.93 6.93 -0.20
CA VAL A 37 -7.93 7.53 -1.09
C VAL A 37 -8.41 8.87 -0.55
N ARG A 38 -8.58 8.98 0.76
CA ARG A 38 -9.09 10.20 1.39
C ARG A 38 -8.01 11.26 1.63
N ASN A 39 -6.83 10.83 2.04
CA ASN A 39 -5.83 11.74 2.60
C ASN A 39 -4.50 11.79 1.83
N GLY A 40 -4.38 11.01 0.76
CA GLY A 40 -3.15 11.00 -0.02
C GLY A 40 -1.97 10.43 0.74
N ASN A 41 -0.89 11.18 0.82
CA ASN A 41 0.33 10.72 1.50
C ASN A 41 0.40 11.15 2.96
N GLU A 42 -0.75 11.42 3.55
CA GLU A 42 -0.87 11.73 4.98
C GLU A 42 -1.88 10.79 5.60
N GLY A 43 -1.76 10.51 6.89
CA GLY A 43 -2.75 9.72 7.59
C GLY A 43 -2.17 8.57 8.39
N ILE A 44 -2.92 7.49 8.51
CA ILE A 44 -2.57 6.36 9.38
C ILE A 44 -1.44 5.51 8.80
N GLY A 45 -0.79 4.74 9.66
CA GLY A 45 0.25 3.78 9.22
C GLY A 45 1.60 4.40 8.96
N HIS A 46 1.84 5.62 9.43
CA HIS A 46 3.12 6.32 9.27
C HIS A 46 3.58 6.37 7.82
N PRO A 47 2.85 7.10 6.95
CA PRO A 47 3.27 7.21 5.55
C PRO A 47 4.66 7.81 5.44
N GLU A 48 5.53 7.16 4.65
CA GLU A 48 6.86 7.68 4.41
C GLU A 48 7.30 7.48 2.97
N PRO A 49 8.03 8.44 2.40
CA PRO A 49 8.56 8.29 1.04
C PRO A 49 9.73 7.32 1.04
N LEU A 50 9.84 6.54 -0.03
CA LEU A 50 10.92 5.58 -0.18
C LEU A 50 12.05 6.18 -1.01
N LYS A 51 13.22 5.53 -0.98
CA LYS A 51 14.46 6.04 -1.55
C LYS A 51 15.06 5.05 -2.55
N HIS A 52 16.12 5.50 -3.21
CA HIS A 52 16.92 4.67 -4.12
C HIS A 52 16.05 4.06 -5.22
N ASP A 53 16.06 2.75 -5.37
CA ASP A 53 15.32 2.07 -6.42
C ASP A 53 13.80 2.23 -6.28
N LEU A 54 13.34 2.56 -5.09
CA LEU A 54 11.92 2.74 -4.81
C LEU A 54 11.50 4.21 -4.74
N ALA A 55 12.38 5.13 -5.15
CA ALA A 55 12.08 6.56 -5.13
C ALA A 55 10.80 6.86 -5.91
N GLY A 56 9.96 7.71 -5.33
CA GLY A 56 8.66 8.04 -5.91
C GLY A 56 7.52 7.21 -5.34
N LYS A 57 7.83 6.10 -4.71
CA LYS A 57 6.85 5.29 -4.01
C LYS A 57 6.81 5.66 -2.53
N TRP A 58 5.74 5.27 -1.88
CA TRP A 58 5.52 5.50 -0.45
C TRP A 58 5.17 4.21 0.23
N SER A 59 5.37 4.14 1.54
CA SER A 59 4.95 2.97 2.30
C SER A 59 4.17 3.37 3.54
N ARG A 60 3.30 2.47 3.97
CA ARG A 60 2.60 2.57 5.25
C ARG A 60 2.74 1.24 5.98
N ALA A 61 2.82 1.29 7.30
CA ALA A 61 2.93 0.10 8.12
C ALA A 61 1.58 -0.62 8.20
N ILE A 62 1.56 -1.89 7.86
CA ILE A 62 0.43 -2.78 8.11
C ILE A 62 0.56 -3.30 9.55
N ASP A 63 1.73 -3.83 9.86
CA ASP A 63 2.12 -4.27 11.20
C ASP A 63 3.66 -4.18 11.29
N GLU A 64 4.26 -4.80 12.29
CA GLU A 64 5.71 -4.74 12.49
C GLU A 64 6.50 -5.42 11.37
N GLN A 65 5.90 -6.37 10.67
CA GLN A 65 6.59 -7.18 9.68
C GLN A 65 6.18 -6.87 8.24
N ASN A 66 5.03 -6.25 8.05
CA ASN A 66 4.45 -6.07 6.72
C ASN A 66 4.19 -4.60 6.42
N ARG A 67 4.47 -4.19 5.19
CA ARG A 67 4.29 -2.82 4.72
C ARG A 67 3.50 -2.80 3.44
N LEU A 68 2.71 -1.74 3.28
CA LEU A 68 1.99 -1.46 2.05
C LEU A 68 2.82 -0.46 1.24
N VAL A 69 3.25 -0.84 0.04
CA VAL A 69 4.00 0.03 -0.84
C VAL A 69 3.09 0.47 -1.99
N TYR A 70 2.98 1.77 -2.20
CA TYR A 70 2.05 2.34 -3.16
C TYR A 70 2.61 3.61 -3.78
N LYS A 71 1.93 4.09 -4.81
CA LYS A 71 2.24 5.38 -5.43
C LYS A 71 0.94 6.02 -5.90
N ILE A 72 0.84 7.33 -5.71
CA ILE A 72 -0.25 8.13 -6.29
C ILE A 72 0.22 8.60 -7.65
N LEU A 73 -0.51 8.25 -8.69
CA LEU A 73 -0.16 8.57 -10.06
C LEU A 73 -0.82 9.88 -10.49
N ASP A 74 -0.28 10.50 -11.53
CA ASP A 74 -0.73 11.82 -11.99
C ASP A 74 -2.19 11.87 -12.41
N ASP A 75 -2.76 10.75 -12.80
CA ASP A 75 -4.16 10.66 -13.26
C ASP A 75 -5.15 10.37 -12.12
N ASN A 76 -4.75 10.67 -10.88
CA ASN A 76 -5.57 10.48 -9.68
C ASN A 76 -5.88 9.01 -9.41
N ARG A 77 -4.91 8.18 -9.65
CA ARG A 77 -4.98 6.76 -9.42
C ARG A 77 -3.92 6.34 -8.42
N ILE A 78 -4.24 5.37 -7.58
CA ILE A 78 -3.26 4.72 -6.71
C ILE A 78 -2.84 3.41 -7.37
N GLU A 79 -1.56 3.12 -7.35
CA GLU A 79 -1.05 1.80 -7.70
C GLU A 79 -0.46 1.17 -6.44
N ILE A 80 -0.87 -0.04 -6.13
CA ILE A 80 -0.34 -0.80 -4.99
C ILE A 80 0.62 -1.85 -5.52
N TYR A 81 1.88 -1.77 -5.09
CA TYR A 81 2.94 -2.62 -5.60
C TYR A 81 3.21 -3.82 -4.71
N HIS A 82 2.87 -3.71 -3.40
CA HIS A 82 3.35 -4.66 -2.43
C HIS A 82 2.56 -4.50 -1.14
N CYS A 83 2.18 -5.58 -0.50
CA CYS A 83 1.52 -5.50 0.81
C CYS A 83 1.83 -6.69 1.69
N LYS A 84 3.00 -7.31 1.50
CA LYS A 84 3.45 -8.44 2.30
C LYS A 84 4.95 -8.36 2.46
N GLY A 85 5.43 -8.49 3.70
CA GLY A 85 6.84 -8.42 4.01
C GLY A 85 7.39 -7.01 3.99
N HIS A 86 8.70 -6.92 4.08
CA HIS A 86 9.45 -5.69 3.97
C HIS A 86 10.00 -5.50 2.55
N TYR A 87 10.55 -4.34 2.30
CA TYR A 87 11.20 -3.99 1.04
C TYR A 87 12.63 -3.54 1.32
N ASP A 88 13.47 -3.64 0.31
CA ASP A 88 14.84 -3.13 0.37
C ASP A 88 14.92 -1.81 -0.39
N GLU A 89 15.46 -0.80 0.27
CA GLU A 89 15.71 0.49 -0.35
C GLU A 89 17.13 0.60 -0.89
#